data_d1517c9818f6174e599f1de346368f5c
#
_entry.id   d1517c9818f6174e599f1de346368f5c
#
_cell.length_a   1.000
_cell.length_b   1.000
_cell.length_c   1.000
_cell.angle_alpha   90.00
_cell.angle_beta   90.00
_cell.angle_gamma   90.00
#
_symmetry.space_group_name_H-M   'P 1'
#
loop_
_entity.id
_entity.type
_entity.pdbx_description
1 polymer ?
#
loop_
_entity_poly.entity_id
_entity_poly.type
_entity_poly.pdbx_seq_one_letter_code
_entity_poly.pdbx_strand_id
1 'polypeptide(L)'
;MNNLKKIITIAIGMLYVMSGLLKLMDPVGTGLIVEAYFRFMHLHSLMDVAKVAGVLLGLTEATIGLVAVLGLWRNMARIAMFMMQVIFTMISLALVIWNPQMHCGCFGEAIHLTHWQTLIKNIVLMGMLWFAYVPLLQLSNAKMWQYIAFASSVALMTGFAVYSWYLIPVIDFTDYKKGTKIVSQSEYWKLSEEEKENRATLPMLGIGDKTDPDITNGEWAIISIYDISDSTVDWIKVSKDVYALQDMGYNVALLISSTESNMKSLDFTSEHNDSIYLTDKTTAISFNRKNGGITLMKDGLIINKLMSISNLK
;
A
#
# COMPACT_ATOMS: atom_id res chain seq x y z
N MET A 1 -22.70 28.68 17.44
CA MET A 1 -21.46 28.07 17.97
C MET A 1 -21.54 26.55 18.04
N ASN A 2 -22.58 25.95 18.59
CA ASN A 2 -22.69 24.47 18.70
C ASN A 2 -22.76 23.75 17.34
N ASN A 3 -23.42 24.33 16.33
CA ASN A 3 -23.52 23.74 14.99
C ASN A 3 -22.17 23.71 14.27
N LEU A 4 -21.35 24.78 14.36
CA LEU A 4 -20.04 24.83 13.78
C LEU A 4 -19.11 23.77 14.38
N LYS A 5 -19.10 23.61 15.69
CA LYS A 5 -18.32 22.55 16.38
C LYS A 5 -18.72 21.15 15.96
N LYS A 6 -20.03 20.92 15.75
CA LYS A 6 -20.56 19.65 15.24
C LYS A 6 -20.08 19.39 13.80
N ILE A 7 -20.16 20.41 12.93
CA ILE A 7 -19.70 20.32 11.54
C ILE A 7 -18.21 20.00 11.47
N ILE A 8 -17.40 20.70 12.27
CA ILE A 8 -15.93 20.44 12.34
C ILE A 8 -15.67 19.00 12.78
N THR A 9 -16.35 18.51 13.83
CA THR A 9 -16.16 17.13 14.31
C THR A 9 -16.53 16.11 13.23
N ILE A 10 -17.64 16.32 12.50
CA ILE A 10 -18.05 15.44 11.41
C ILE A 10 -17.07 15.49 10.26
N ALA A 11 -16.61 16.67 9.86
CA ALA A 11 -15.63 16.85 8.77
C ALA A 11 -14.31 16.12 9.07
N ILE A 12 -13.78 16.27 10.30
CA ILE A 12 -12.56 15.55 10.70
C ILE A 12 -12.85 14.05 10.80
N GLY A 13 -14.01 13.65 11.32
CA GLY A 13 -14.42 12.24 11.35
C GLY A 13 -14.46 11.61 9.95
N MET A 14 -14.99 12.32 8.95
CA MET A 14 -14.97 11.85 7.56
C MET A 14 -13.55 11.73 6.99
N LEU A 15 -12.63 12.64 7.32
CA LEU A 15 -11.22 12.53 6.94
C LEU A 15 -10.57 11.27 7.55
N TYR A 16 -10.89 10.94 8.80
CA TYR A 16 -10.40 9.73 9.46
C TYR A 16 -10.98 8.46 8.82
N VAL A 17 -12.27 8.45 8.49
CA VAL A 17 -12.90 7.32 7.76
C VAL A 17 -12.21 7.13 6.42
N MET A 18 -12.02 8.21 5.66
CA MET A 18 -11.35 8.16 4.35
C MET A 18 -9.90 7.67 4.47
N SER A 19 -9.14 8.21 5.42
CA SER A 19 -7.75 7.80 5.69
C SER A 19 -7.65 6.31 6.03
N GLY A 20 -8.54 5.82 6.91
CA GLY A 20 -8.58 4.41 7.28
C GLY A 20 -8.99 3.50 6.13
N LEU A 21 -10.02 3.88 5.35
CA LEU A 21 -10.45 3.11 4.18
C LEU A 21 -9.36 3.00 3.12
N LEU A 22 -8.65 4.09 2.81
CA LEU A 22 -7.53 4.06 1.85
C LEU A 22 -6.42 3.10 2.29
N LYS A 23 -6.12 3.05 3.59
CA LYS A 23 -5.18 2.07 4.15
C LYS A 23 -5.68 0.63 4.04
N LEU A 24 -6.98 0.40 4.20
CA LEU A 24 -7.60 -0.92 4.08
C LEU A 24 -7.74 -1.37 2.62
N MET A 25 -7.73 -0.45 1.65
CA MET A 25 -7.77 -0.78 0.22
C MET A 25 -6.47 -1.44 -0.26
N ASP A 26 -5.32 -1.04 0.30
CA ASP A 26 -4.02 -1.63 0.02
C ASP A 26 -3.29 -2.00 1.33
N PRO A 27 -3.62 -3.16 1.94
CA PRO A 27 -2.98 -3.61 3.16
C PRO A 27 -1.48 -3.89 3.00
N VAL A 28 -1.05 -4.26 1.78
CA VAL A 28 0.36 -4.57 1.49
C VAL A 28 1.16 -3.28 1.41
N GLY A 29 0.69 -2.28 0.66
CA GLY A 29 1.33 -0.96 0.59
C GLY A 29 1.34 -0.26 1.95
N THR A 30 0.22 -0.29 2.69
CA THR A 30 0.17 0.22 4.07
C THR A 30 1.18 -0.50 4.98
N GLY A 31 1.33 -1.83 4.81
CA GLY A 31 2.33 -2.62 5.52
C GLY A 31 3.76 -2.16 5.25
N LEU A 32 4.11 -1.86 3.99
CA LEU A 32 5.43 -1.31 3.62
C LEU A 32 5.70 0.04 4.30
N ILE A 33 4.69 0.91 4.37
CA ILE A 33 4.82 2.20 5.07
C ILE A 33 5.07 1.97 6.56
N VAL A 34 4.32 1.07 7.21
CA VAL A 34 4.51 0.74 8.64
C VAL A 34 5.88 0.08 8.88
N GLU A 35 6.32 -0.80 7.96
CA GLU A 35 7.67 -1.38 8.01
C GLU A 35 8.75 -0.30 7.94
N ALA A 36 8.59 0.71 7.06
CA ALA A 36 9.51 1.84 6.99
C ALA A 36 9.55 2.64 8.30
N TYR A 37 8.40 2.83 8.97
CA TYR A 37 8.36 3.44 10.30
C TYR A 37 9.07 2.59 11.36
N PHE A 38 8.84 1.27 11.38
CA PHE A 38 9.53 0.39 12.32
C PHE A 38 11.04 0.41 12.09
N ARG A 39 11.49 0.43 10.84
CA ARG A 39 12.91 0.57 10.48
C ARG A 39 13.47 1.91 10.95
N PHE A 40 12.76 3.01 10.73
CA PHE A 40 13.14 4.34 11.17
C PHE A 40 13.26 4.43 12.70
N MET A 41 12.37 3.76 13.44
CA MET A 41 12.41 3.70 14.91
C MET A 41 13.33 2.60 15.46
N HIS A 42 14.10 1.90 14.62
CA HIS A 42 14.95 0.75 14.97
C HIS A 42 14.21 -0.41 15.63
N LEU A 43 12.91 -0.59 15.33
CA LEU A 43 12.06 -1.67 15.83
C LEU A 43 12.05 -2.88 14.89
N HIS A 44 13.24 -3.42 14.58
CA HIS A 44 13.41 -4.48 13.59
C HIS A 44 12.61 -5.76 13.90
N SER A 45 12.40 -6.08 15.19
CA SER A 45 11.62 -7.24 15.62
C SER A 45 10.11 -7.15 15.28
N LEU A 46 9.61 -5.97 14.92
CA LEU A 46 8.20 -5.76 14.57
C LEU A 46 7.94 -5.71 13.05
N MET A 47 8.97 -5.87 12.22
CA MET A 47 8.81 -5.78 10.76
C MET A 47 7.86 -6.85 10.21
N ASP A 48 7.91 -8.08 10.74
CA ASP A 48 7.08 -9.20 10.29
C ASP A 48 5.57 -8.96 10.54
N VAL A 49 5.25 -8.12 11.52
CA VAL A 49 3.85 -7.78 11.85
C VAL A 49 3.40 -6.43 11.25
N ALA A 50 4.24 -5.78 10.44
CA ALA A 50 3.95 -4.46 9.89
C ALA A 50 2.65 -4.41 9.07
N LYS A 51 2.37 -5.42 8.25
CA LYS A 51 1.12 -5.53 7.49
C LYS A 51 -0.11 -5.61 8.42
N VAL A 52 -0.02 -6.42 9.48
CA VAL A 52 -1.10 -6.52 10.50
C VAL A 52 -1.30 -5.18 11.20
N ALA A 53 -0.20 -4.54 11.63
CA ALA A 53 -0.23 -3.24 12.29
C ALA A 53 -0.85 -2.16 11.37
N GLY A 54 -0.55 -2.18 10.08
CA GLY A 54 -1.14 -1.28 9.08
C GLY A 54 -2.65 -1.44 8.97
N VAL A 55 -3.14 -2.68 8.89
CA VAL A 55 -4.59 -2.97 8.86
C VAL A 55 -5.28 -2.55 10.15
N LEU A 56 -4.68 -2.85 11.31
CA LEU A 56 -5.23 -2.42 12.61
C LEU A 56 -5.27 -0.90 12.72
N LEU A 57 -4.24 -0.20 12.25
CA LEU A 57 -4.22 1.26 12.19
C LEU A 57 -5.38 1.80 11.32
N GLY A 58 -5.54 1.26 10.10
CA GLY A 58 -6.62 1.64 9.20
C GLY A 58 -8.01 1.39 9.78
N LEU A 59 -8.25 0.22 10.40
CA LEU A 59 -9.50 -0.10 11.09
C LEU A 59 -9.75 0.85 12.27
N THR A 60 -8.72 1.16 13.06
CA THR A 60 -8.83 2.07 14.20
C THR A 60 -9.19 3.48 13.76
N GLU A 61 -8.49 4.02 12.75
CA GLU A 61 -8.81 5.34 12.19
C GLU A 61 -10.23 5.40 11.65
N ALA A 62 -10.62 4.45 10.80
CA ALA A 62 -11.96 4.41 10.21
C ALA A 62 -13.04 4.28 11.28
N THR A 63 -12.82 3.46 12.31
CA THR A 63 -13.78 3.25 13.41
C THR A 63 -13.96 4.51 14.26
N ILE A 64 -12.84 5.17 14.65
CA ILE A 64 -12.89 6.42 15.43
C ILE A 64 -13.60 7.51 14.62
N GLY A 65 -13.26 7.64 13.33
CA GLY A 65 -13.90 8.58 12.42
C GLY A 65 -15.41 8.33 12.30
N LEU A 66 -15.81 7.06 12.13
CA LEU A 66 -17.21 6.67 12.02
C LEU A 66 -18.01 6.98 13.30
N VAL A 67 -17.45 6.68 14.48
CA VAL A 67 -18.05 7.03 15.77
C VAL A 67 -18.31 8.53 15.87
N ALA A 68 -17.36 9.36 15.43
CA ALA A 68 -17.49 10.81 15.41
C ALA A 68 -18.57 11.30 14.43
N VAL A 69 -18.64 10.74 13.22
CA VAL A 69 -19.64 11.06 12.18
C VAL A 69 -21.04 10.69 12.65
N LEU A 70 -21.24 9.49 13.19
CA LEU A 70 -22.51 9.02 13.71
C LEU A 70 -22.93 9.71 15.03
N GLY A 71 -21.99 10.41 15.68
CA GLY A 71 -22.23 11.09 16.94
C GLY A 71 -22.44 10.15 18.12
N LEU A 72 -21.88 8.92 18.04
CA LEU A 72 -21.83 7.96 19.13
C LEU A 72 -20.76 8.35 20.14
N TRP A 73 -20.98 8.02 21.41
CA TRP A 73 -19.98 8.23 22.49
C TRP A 73 -19.13 9.51 22.32
N ARG A 74 -19.80 10.62 22.02
CA ARG A 74 -19.17 11.88 21.54
C ARG A 74 -17.92 12.31 22.29
N ASN A 75 -17.89 12.18 23.61
CA ASN A 75 -16.73 12.56 24.40
C ASN A 75 -15.56 11.59 24.19
N MET A 76 -15.85 10.28 24.17
CA MET A 76 -14.81 9.25 23.91
C MET A 76 -14.25 9.39 22.49
N ALA A 77 -15.13 9.56 21.48
CA ALA A 77 -14.70 9.76 20.09
C ALA A 77 -13.75 10.96 19.95
N ARG A 78 -14.10 12.08 20.60
CA ARG A 78 -13.26 13.27 20.57
C ARG A 78 -11.92 13.04 21.25
N ILE A 79 -11.91 12.45 22.46
CA ILE A 79 -10.67 12.13 23.16
C ILE A 79 -9.81 11.21 22.29
N ALA A 80 -10.39 10.16 21.72
CA ALA A 80 -9.68 9.24 20.85
C ALA A 80 -9.10 9.94 19.60
N MET A 81 -9.91 10.78 18.92
CA MET A 81 -9.43 11.57 17.78
C MET A 81 -8.30 12.52 18.18
N PHE A 82 -8.44 13.22 19.33
CA PHE A 82 -7.42 14.15 19.79
C PHE A 82 -6.11 13.42 20.13
N MET A 83 -6.19 12.31 20.87
CA MET A 83 -5.01 11.50 21.21
C MET A 83 -4.31 10.97 19.96
N MET A 84 -5.09 10.44 19.00
CA MET A 84 -4.54 9.96 17.73
C MET A 84 -3.91 11.10 16.93
N GLN A 85 -4.55 12.29 16.90
CA GLN A 85 -4.00 13.46 16.23
C GLN A 85 -2.71 13.95 16.88
N VAL A 86 -2.58 13.87 18.23
CA VAL A 86 -1.32 14.17 18.92
C VAL A 86 -0.22 13.22 18.45
N ILE A 87 -0.49 11.92 18.41
CA ILE A 87 0.47 10.91 17.95
C ILE A 87 0.91 11.21 16.50
N PHE A 88 -0.03 11.46 15.58
CA PHE A 88 0.29 11.78 14.19
C PHE A 88 1.07 13.09 14.04
N THR A 89 0.79 14.09 14.87
CA THR A 89 1.54 15.34 14.88
C THR A 89 2.98 15.13 15.37
N MET A 90 3.16 14.34 16.43
CA MET A 90 4.48 13.98 16.94
C MET A 90 5.31 13.22 15.90
N ILE A 91 4.70 12.22 15.26
CA ILE A 91 5.35 11.45 14.19
C ILE A 91 5.71 12.37 13.02
N SER A 92 4.80 13.24 12.56
CA SER A 92 5.08 14.15 11.44
C SER A 92 6.16 15.19 11.79
N LEU A 93 6.23 15.62 13.04
CA LEU A 93 7.31 16.48 13.51
C LEU A 93 8.67 15.74 13.47
N ALA A 94 8.70 14.48 13.91
CA ALA A 94 9.88 13.63 13.80
C ALA A 94 10.34 13.48 12.34
N LEU A 95 9.41 13.21 11.40
CA LEU A 95 9.73 13.12 9.97
C LEU A 95 10.32 14.41 9.41
N VAL A 96 9.84 15.57 9.85
CA VAL A 96 10.41 16.87 9.42
C VAL A 96 11.81 17.07 9.97
N ILE A 97 12.07 16.70 11.24
CA ILE A 97 13.38 16.89 11.88
C ILE A 97 14.44 15.97 11.29
N TRP A 98 14.14 14.69 11.13
CA TRP A 98 15.12 13.69 10.65
C TRP A 98 15.11 13.51 9.13
N ASN A 99 14.07 13.99 8.45
CA ASN A 99 13.91 13.94 6.99
C ASN A 99 14.28 12.58 6.36
N PRO A 100 13.73 11.44 6.85
CA PRO A 100 14.03 10.14 6.28
C PRO A 100 13.49 10.00 4.85
N GLN A 101 14.12 9.14 4.04
CA GLN A 101 13.69 8.86 2.66
C GLN A 101 12.46 7.91 2.67
N MET A 102 11.30 8.41 3.11
CA MET A 102 10.05 7.66 3.17
C MET A 102 8.84 8.58 3.04
N HIS A 103 7.72 8.02 2.61
CA HIS A 103 6.46 8.77 2.57
C HIS A 103 5.76 8.76 3.93
N CYS A 104 4.96 9.80 4.17
CA CYS A 104 4.23 9.96 5.43
C CYS A 104 3.17 8.86 5.68
N GLY A 105 2.55 8.31 4.61
CA GLY A 105 1.54 7.26 4.70
C GLY A 105 0.21 7.65 5.38
N CYS A 106 -0.05 8.94 5.58
CA CYS A 106 -1.30 9.41 6.20
C CYS A 106 -2.56 8.93 5.47
N PHE A 107 -2.48 8.77 4.16
CA PHE A 107 -3.55 8.27 3.29
C PHE A 107 -3.14 6.98 2.57
N GLY A 108 -2.31 6.14 3.21
CA GLY A 108 -1.74 4.97 2.57
C GLY A 108 -0.86 5.37 1.37
N GLU A 109 -0.92 4.61 0.31
CA GLU A 109 -0.23 4.85 -0.98
C GLU A 109 -1.02 5.80 -1.91
N ALA A 110 -2.25 6.18 -1.54
CA ALA A 110 -3.14 6.94 -2.44
C ALA A 110 -2.72 8.40 -2.61
N ILE A 111 -2.16 9.04 -1.59
CA ILE A 111 -1.77 10.45 -1.60
C ILE A 111 -0.41 10.61 -0.94
N HIS A 112 0.57 11.00 -1.73
CA HIS A 112 1.91 11.30 -1.25
C HIS A 112 2.01 12.76 -0.82
N LEU A 113 2.12 12.99 0.49
CA LEU A 113 2.36 14.30 1.07
C LEU A 113 3.82 14.42 1.48
N THR A 114 4.41 15.60 1.27
CA THR A 114 5.72 15.92 1.84
C THR A 114 5.64 15.97 3.38
N HIS A 115 6.77 15.81 4.06
CA HIS A 115 6.82 15.87 5.52
C HIS A 115 6.25 17.20 6.07
N TRP A 116 6.57 18.32 5.42
CA TRP A 116 6.04 19.64 5.78
C TRP A 116 4.54 19.76 5.56
N GLN A 117 4.01 19.32 4.43
CA GLN A 117 2.56 19.33 4.15
C GLN A 117 1.81 18.50 5.19
N THR A 118 2.36 17.36 5.57
CA THR A 118 1.80 16.49 6.61
C THR A 118 1.77 17.18 7.96
N LEU A 119 2.87 17.81 8.36
CA LEU A 119 2.96 18.51 9.64
C LEU A 119 1.96 19.68 9.70
N ILE A 120 1.90 20.51 8.65
CA ILE A 120 0.96 21.64 8.58
C ILE A 120 -0.49 21.13 8.67
N LYS A 121 -0.84 20.10 7.89
CA LYS A 121 -2.16 19.47 7.96
C LYS A 121 -2.48 19.01 9.38
N ASN A 122 -1.56 18.33 10.04
CA ASN A 122 -1.76 17.80 11.39
C ASN A 122 -1.90 18.91 12.44
N ILE A 123 -1.15 20.00 12.34
CA ILE A 123 -1.30 21.18 13.21
C ILE A 123 -2.67 21.82 13.03
N VAL A 124 -3.11 22.01 11.77
CA VAL A 124 -4.44 22.57 11.47
C VAL A 124 -5.55 21.70 12.05
N LEU A 125 -5.49 20.38 11.83
CA LEU A 125 -6.47 19.43 12.37
C LEU A 125 -6.47 19.44 13.91
N MET A 126 -5.30 19.54 14.54
CA MET A 126 -5.15 19.67 15.99
C MET A 126 -5.86 20.94 16.51
N GLY A 127 -5.62 22.09 15.87
CA GLY A 127 -6.29 23.34 16.23
C GLY A 127 -7.81 23.28 16.04
N MET A 128 -8.29 22.66 14.95
CA MET A 128 -9.72 22.45 14.71
C MET A 128 -10.36 21.54 15.77
N LEU A 129 -9.68 20.45 16.16
CA LEU A 129 -10.13 19.58 17.24
C LEU A 129 -10.15 20.33 18.57
N TRP A 130 -9.10 21.04 18.91
CA TRP A 130 -9.05 21.88 20.13
C TRP A 130 -10.24 22.85 20.18
N PHE A 131 -10.50 23.60 19.11
CA PHE A 131 -11.65 24.49 19.03
C PHE A 131 -12.99 23.76 19.18
N ALA A 132 -13.13 22.58 18.59
CA ALA A 132 -14.35 21.77 18.67
C ALA A 132 -14.60 21.22 20.09
N TYR A 133 -13.55 21.06 20.90
CA TYR A 133 -13.61 20.46 22.23
C TYR A 133 -14.09 21.39 23.35
N VAL A 134 -13.79 22.68 23.26
CA VAL A 134 -14.04 23.62 24.35
C VAL A 134 -15.32 24.42 24.11
N PRO A 135 -16.32 24.37 25.00
CA PRO A 135 -16.53 23.45 26.11
C PRO A 135 -17.06 22.07 25.67
N LEU A 136 -16.92 21.05 26.52
CA LEU A 136 -17.48 19.71 26.29
C LEU A 136 -19.00 19.79 26.08
N LEU A 137 -19.48 19.28 24.94
CA LEU A 137 -20.91 19.25 24.64
C LEU A 137 -21.61 18.19 25.51
N GLN A 138 -22.77 18.54 26.05
CA GLN A 138 -23.61 17.57 26.76
C GLN A 138 -24.01 16.42 25.84
N LEU A 139 -24.00 15.20 26.39
CA LEU A 139 -24.35 13.99 25.69
C LEU A 139 -25.87 13.95 25.45
N SER A 140 -26.27 13.81 24.19
CA SER A 140 -27.59 13.25 23.88
C SER A 140 -27.45 11.71 23.78
N ASN A 141 -28.45 10.99 24.26
CA ASN A 141 -28.49 9.54 24.12
C ASN A 141 -28.52 9.15 22.63
N ALA A 142 -27.63 8.24 22.24
CA ALA A 142 -27.60 7.74 20.87
C ALA A 142 -28.88 6.88 20.61
N LYS A 143 -29.39 6.99 19.38
CA LYS A 143 -30.55 6.21 18.94
C LYS A 143 -30.12 4.79 18.53
N MET A 144 -30.97 3.79 18.69
CA MET A 144 -30.65 2.40 18.33
C MET A 144 -30.15 2.24 16.89
N TRP A 145 -30.71 2.98 15.93
CA TRP A 145 -30.24 2.92 14.54
C TRP A 145 -28.77 3.31 14.36
N GLN A 146 -28.23 4.21 15.21
CA GLN A 146 -26.83 4.62 15.15
C GLN A 146 -25.89 3.48 15.57
N TYR A 147 -26.30 2.67 16.56
CA TYR A 147 -25.55 1.47 16.97
C TYR A 147 -25.58 0.39 15.88
N ILE A 148 -26.75 0.20 15.23
CA ILE A 148 -26.88 -0.75 14.12
C ILE A 148 -26.00 -0.27 12.94
N ALA A 149 -26.06 1.00 12.56
CA ALA A 149 -25.25 1.57 11.52
C ALA A 149 -23.75 1.45 11.83
N PHE A 150 -23.34 1.67 13.07
CA PHE A 150 -21.97 1.48 13.51
C PHE A 150 -21.53 0.02 13.37
N ALA A 151 -22.28 -0.91 13.95
CA ALA A 151 -21.94 -2.34 13.93
C ALA A 151 -21.87 -2.88 12.50
N SER A 152 -22.83 -2.53 11.64
CA SER A 152 -22.85 -2.95 10.24
C SER A 152 -21.66 -2.37 9.45
N SER A 153 -21.32 -1.09 9.68
CA SER A 153 -20.19 -0.47 9.01
C SER A 153 -18.84 -1.04 9.46
N VAL A 154 -18.67 -1.32 10.75
CA VAL A 154 -17.44 -1.99 11.25
C VAL A 154 -17.33 -3.40 10.67
N ALA A 155 -18.43 -4.16 10.61
CA ALA A 155 -18.44 -5.48 10.00
C ALA A 155 -18.08 -5.43 8.50
N LEU A 156 -18.61 -4.44 7.77
CA LEU A 156 -18.26 -4.21 6.36
C LEU A 156 -16.79 -3.83 6.18
N MET A 157 -16.26 -2.91 7.00
CA MET A 157 -14.84 -2.52 6.95
C MET A 157 -13.92 -3.70 7.25
N THR A 158 -14.27 -4.52 8.24
CA THR A 158 -13.50 -5.72 8.59
C THR A 158 -13.56 -6.76 7.46
N GLY A 159 -14.75 -7.00 6.90
CA GLY A 159 -14.90 -7.87 5.73
C GLY A 159 -14.11 -7.38 4.51
N PHE A 160 -14.12 -6.06 4.27
CA PHE A 160 -13.33 -5.43 3.21
C PHE A 160 -11.82 -5.56 3.47
N ALA A 161 -11.36 -5.38 4.71
CA ALA A 161 -9.96 -5.58 5.09
C ALA A 161 -9.50 -7.02 4.85
N VAL A 162 -10.33 -8.01 5.22
CA VAL A 162 -10.07 -9.43 4.93
C VAL A 162 -10.04 -9.69 3.43
N TYR A 163 -10.99 -9.15 2.68
CA TYR A 163 -11.01 -9.25 1.22
C TYR A 163 -9.72 -8.69 0.60
N SER A 164 -9.33 -7.46 0.94
CA SER A 164 -8.14 -6.80 0.42
C SER A 164 -6.82 -7.46 0.87
N TRP A 165 -6.85 -8.21 1.98
CA TRP A 165 -5.67 -8.96 2.47
C TRP A 165 -5.24 -10.06 1.51
N TYR A 166 -6.21 -10.76 0.90
CA TYR A 166 -5.98 -11.94 0.06
C TYR A 166 -5.93 -11.64 -1.43
N LEU A 167 -6.49 -10.49 -1.87
CA LEU A 167 -6.62 -10.15 -3.28
C LEU A 167 -5.67 -9.00 -3.67
N ILE A 168 -5.54 -8.77 -4.97
CA ILE A 168 -4.90 -7.55 -5.49
C ILE A 168 -5.79 -6.36 -5.13
N PRO A 169 -5.22 -5.21 -4.73
CA PRO A 169 -5.99 -4.02 -4.42
C PRO A 169 -6.97 -3.65 -5.53
N VAL A 170 -8.20 -3.28 -5.16
CA VAL A 170 -9.25 -2.86 -6.11
C VAL A 170 -8.80 -1.62 -6.89
N ILE A 171 -8.07 -0.72 -6.24
CA ILE A 171 -7.43 0.44 -6.86
C ILE A 171 -5.93 0.31 -6.60
N ASP A 172 -5.17 0.27 -7.68
CA ASP A 172 -3.70 0.23 -7.62
C ASP A 172 -3.16 1.66 -7.61
N PHE A 173 -2.59 2.07 -6.48
CA PHE A 173 -1.99 3.39 -6.29
C PHE A 173 -0.48 3.39 -6.56
N THR A 174 0.10 2.26 -6.97
CA THR A 174 1.54 2.17 -7.23
C THR A 174 1.92 2.89 -8.53
N ASP A 175 3.21 3.20 -8.65
CA ASP A 175 3.77 3.70 -9.91
C ASP A 175 3.62 2.70 -11.07
N TYR A 176 3.36 1.43 -10.74
CA TYR A 176 3.17 0.32 -11.71
C TYR A 176 1.69 -0.03 -11.94
N LYS A 177 0.77 0.93 -11.78
CA LYS A 177 -0.66 0.72 -12.06
C LYS A 177 -0.91 0.37 -13.53
N LYS A 178 -2.06 -0.23 -13.82
CA LYS A 178 -2.49 -0.48 -15.20
C LYS A 178 -2.48 0.82 -16.02
N GLY A 179 -1.87 0.77 -17.20
CA GLY A 179 -1.69 1.94 -18.08
C GLY A 179 -0.37 2.68 -17.86
N THR A 180 0.45 2.29 -16.88
CA THR A 180 1.81 2.83 -16.74
C THR A 180 2.71 2.23 -17.82
N LYS A 181 3.52 3.07 -18.45
CA LYS A 181 4.54 2.65 -19.41
C LYS A 181 5.89 2.54 -18.74
N ILE A 182 6.48 1.36 -18.78
CA ILE A 182 7.86 1.13 -18.36
C ILE A 182 8.80 1.66 -19.44
N VAL A 183 9.73 2.48 -19.03
CA VAL A 183 10.74 3.09 -19.89
C VAL A 183 12.14 2.83 -19.34
N SER A 184 13.15 2.97 -20.19
CA SER A 184 14.54 2.87 -19.73
C SER A 184 14.88 3.99 -18.73
N GLN A 185 15.82 3.74 -17.83
CA GLN A 185 16.23 4.73 -16.84
C GLN A 185 16.79 6.00 -17.50
N SER A 186 17.48 5.86 -18.62
CA SER A 186 18.03 6.99 -19.40
C SER A 186 16.94 7.85 -20.05
N GLU A 187 15.83 7.25 -20.46
CA GLU A 187 14.65 7.95 -20.98
C GLU A 187 13.89 8.64 -19.86
N TYR A 188 13.64 7.94 -18.73
CA TYR A 188 12.90 8.46 -17.59
C TYR A 188 13.47 9.77 -17.05
N TRP A 189 14.80 9.88 -16.96
CA TRP A 189 15.46 11.10 -16.46
C TRP A 189 15.36 12.30 -17.40
N LYS A 190 14.96 12.11 -18.65
CA LYS A 190 14.76 13.18 -19.64
C LYS A 190 13.33 13.70 -19.68
N LEU A 191 12.39 13.02 -19.00
CA LEU A 191 10.99 13.36 -19.00
C LEU A 191 10.69 14.53 -18.07
N SER A 192 9.71 15.35 -18.43
CA SER A 192 9.11 16.36 -17.55
C SER A 192 8.30 15.69 -16.42
N GLU A 193 8.02 16.42 -15.34
CA GLU A 193 7.23 15.88 -14.22
C GLU A 193 5.81 15.45 -14.64
N GLU A 194 5.21 16.15 -15.61
CA GLU A 194 3.91 15.78 -16.19
C GLU A 194 3.97 14.44 -16.96
N GLU A 195 5.06 14.21 -17.70
CA GLU A 195 5.26 12.98 -18.46
C GLU A 195 5.59 11.78 -17.57
N LYS A 196 6.18 12.00 -16.41
CA LYS A 196 6.49 10.94 -15.42
C LYS A 196 5.25 10.35 -14.76
N GLU A 197 4.12 11.05 -14.72
CA GLU A 197 2.91 10.62 -14.01
C GLU A 197 2.41 9.19 -14.38
N ASN A 198 2.61 8.80 -15.66
CA ASN A 198 2.21 7.48 -16.15
C ASN A 198 3.40 6.70 -16.74
N ARG A 199 4.60 6.96 -16.25
CA ARG A 199 5.83 6.26 -16.64
C ARG A 199 6.63 5.86 -15.41
N ALA A 200 7.25 4.70 -15.49
CA ALA A 200 8.09 4.16 -14.42
C ALA A 200 9.31 3.44 -15.00
N THR A 201 10.30 3.25 -14.17
CA THR A 201 11.45 2.36 -14.47
C THR A 201 11.28 1.09 -13.66
N LEU A 202 11.63 -0.06 -14.24
CA LEU A 202 11.65 -1.33 -13.52
C LEU A 202 13.09 -1.83 -13.45
N PRO A 203 13.77 -1.73 -12.29
CA PRO A 203 15.11 -2.27 -12.12
C PRO A 203 15.06 -3.79 -12.08
N MET A 204 15.66 -4.43 -13.08
CA MET A 204 15.79 -5.87 -13.22
C MET A 204 17.26 -6.19 -13.45
N LEU A 205 17.88 -6.90 -12.52
CA LEU A 205 19.28 -7.30 -12.59
C LEU A 205 19.39 -8.77 -13.01
N GLY A 206 20.07 -9.04 -14.10
CA GLY A 206 20.41 -10.40 -14.52
C GLY A 206 21.30 -11.10 -13.50
N ILE A 207 21.20 -12.42 -13.40
CA ILE A 207 22.09 -13.25 -12.56
C ILE A 207 23.36 -13.59 -13.34
N GLY A 208 24.52 -13.38 -12.73
CA GLY A 208 25.84 -13.62 -13.38
C GLY A 208 26.11 -12.61 -14.51
N ASP A 209 26.55 -13.10 -15.67
CA ASP A 209 26.87 -12.27 -16.85
C ASP A 209 25.65 -11.91 -17.72
N LYS A 210 24.44 -12.16 -17.22
CA LYS A 210 23.20 -11.94 -17.95
C LYS A 210 22.88 -10.45 -18.05
N THR A 211 22.59 -9.98 -19.26
CA THR A 211 22.12 -8.61 -19.51
C THR A 211 20.70 -8.39 -19.08
N ASP A 212 20.36 -7.16 -18.69
CA ASP A 212 19.00 -6.78 -18.34
C ASP A 212 18.08 -6.96 -19.56
N PRO A 213 16.86 -7.44 -19.36
CA PRO A 213 15.92 -7.68 -20.45
C PRO A 213 15.39 -6.37 -21.02
N ASP A 214 15.23 -6.31 -22.35
CA ASP A 214 14.50 -5.19 -22.97
C ASP A 214 12.99 -5.45 -22.89
N ILE A 215 12.38 -5.08 -21.77
CA ILE A 215 10.95 -5.20 -21.52
C ILE A 215 10.13 -4.07 -22.18
N THR A 216 10.79 -3.13 -22.85
CA THR A 216 10.11 -2.00 -23.51
C THR A 216 9.53 -2.39 -24.87
N ASN A 217 9.90 -3.55 -25.39
CA ASN A 217 9.45 -4.07 -26.69
C ASN A 217 8.84 -5.47 -26.55
N GLY A 218 7.77 -5.73 -27.27
CA GLY A 218 7.11 -7.04 -27.33
C GLY A 218 6.12 -7.30 -26.20
N GLU A 219 5.63 -8.54 -26.13
CA GLU A 219 4.67 -8.99 -25.11
C GLU A 219 5.41 -9.73 -24.00
N TRP A 220 5.25 -9.23 -22.77
CA TRP A 220 5.91 -9.75 -21.59
C TRP A 220 4.92 -10.16 -20.50
N ALA A 221 5.21 -11.26 -19.83
CA ALA A 221 4.55 -11.68 -18.60
C ALA A 221 5.60 -11.73 -17.48
N ILE A 222 5.47 -10.86 -16.49
CA ILE A 222 6.41 -10.76 -15.39
C ILE A 222 5.76 -11.31 -14.12
N ILE A 223 6.37 -12.34 -13.53
CA ILE A 223 5.92 -12.96 -12.28
C ILE A 223 6.74 -12.37 -11.14
N SER A 224 6.10 -11.69 -10.19
CA SER A 224 6.77 -11.03 -9.06
C SER A 224 6.81 -11.95 -7.84
N ILE A 225 7.99 -12.23 -7.33
CA ILE A 225 8.23 -13.03 -6.13
C ILE A 225 9.08 -12.21 -5.16
N TYR A 226 8.44 -11.67 -4.13
CA TYR A 226 9.11 -10.79 -3.18
C TYR A 226 9.46 -11.46 -1.85
N ASP A 227 8.98 -12.68 -1.62
CA ASP A 227 9.36 -13.52 -0.48
C ASP A 227 9.46 -14.97 -0.94
N ILE A 228 10.69 -15.48 -1.03
CA ILE A 228 10.98 -16.85 -1.44
C ILE A 228 10.72 -17.88 -0.34
N SER A 229 10.63 -17.44 0.93
CA SER A 229 10.32 -18.27 2.10
C SER A 229 8.82 -18.36 2.39
N ASP A 230 8.02 -17.54 1.70
CA ASP A 230 6.58 -17.51 1.89
C ASP A 230 5.97 -18.87 1.47
N SER A 231 5.31 -19.52 2.41
CA SER A 231 4.60 -20.79 2.17
C SER A 231 3.47 -20.68 1.15
N THR A 232 3.13 -19.45 0.72
CA THR A 232 2.13 -19.22 -0.34
C THR A 232 2.71 -19.35 -1.74
N VAL A 233 4.04 -19.42 -1.92
CA VAL A 233 4.67 -19.64 -3.22
C VAL A 233 4.79 -21.14 -3.48
N ASP A 234 3.96 -21.62 -4.38
CA ASP A 234 4.05 -22.96 -4.94
C ASP A 234 4.94 -22.92 -6.19
N TRP A 235 6.22 -23.30 -6.03
CA TRP A 235 7.21 -23.31 -7.11
C TRP A 235 6.82 -24.20 -8.29
N ILE A 236 6.11 -25.32 -8.03
CA ILE A 236 5.59 -26.20 -9.08
C ILE A 236 4.54 -25.47 -9.91
N LYS A 237 3.68 -24.69 -9.25
CA LYS A 237 2.69 -23.86 -9.93
C LYS A 237 3.36 -22.74 -10.71
N VAL A 238 4.37 -22.06 -10.14
CA VAL A 238 5.12 -21.01 -10.83
C VAL A 238 5.76 -21.55 -12.10
N SER A 239 6.41 -22.74 -12.05
CA SER A 239 6.99 -23.38 -13.23
C SER A 239 5.92 -23.66 -14.31
N LYS A 240 4.76 -24.21 -13.92
CA LYS A 240 3.64 -24.43 -14.85
C LYS A 240 3.10 -23.13 -15.47
N ASP A 241 3.00 -22.06 -14.64
CA ASP A 241 2.56 -20.76 -15.12
C ASP A 241 3.57 -20.17 -16.12
N VAL A 242 4.89 -20.36 -15.90
CA VAL A 242 5.95 -19.95 -16.86
C VAL A 242 5.76 -20.62 -18.21
N TYR A 243 5.67 -21.96 -18.23
CA TYR A 243 5.51 -22.68 -19.49
C TYR A 243 4.20 -22.31 -20.20
N ALA A 244 3.10 -22.21 -19.48
CA ALA A 244 1.82 -21.84 -20.08
C ALA A 244 1.82 -20.42 -20.67
N LEU A 245 2.52 -19.47 -20.06
CA LEU A 245 2.68 -18.12 -20.59
C LEU A 245 3.58 -18.10 -21.84
N GLN A 246 4.65 -18.90 -21.85
CA GLN A 246 5.51 -19.07 -23.02
C GLN A 246 4.74 -19.70 -24.20
N ASP A 247 3.91 -20.72 -23.93
CA ASP A 247 3.04 -21.34 -24.94
C ASP A 247 2.02 -20.36 -25.52
N MET A 248 1.60 -19.35 -24.75
CA MET A 248 0.74 -18.24 -25.21
C MET A 248 1.52 -17.18 -26.00
N GLY A 249 2.83 -17.29 -26.15
CA GLY A 249 3.67 -16.37 -26.91
C GLY A 249 4.25 -15.19 -26.14
N TYR A 250 4.12 -15.18 -24.79
CA TYR A 250 4.74 -14.16 -23.95
C TYR A 250 6.23 -14.45 -23.72
N ASN A 251 7.05 -13.40 -23.73
CA ASN A 251 8.35 -13.46 -23.08
C ASN A 251 8.14 -13.46 -21.56
N VAL A 252 8.72 -14.42 -20.85
CA VAL A 252 8.48 -14.55 -19.41
C VAL A 252 9.70 -14.13 -18.62
N ALA A 253 9.49 -13.27 -17.61
CA ALA A 253 10.50 -12.91 -16.63
C ALA A 253 10.00 -13.16 -15.20
N LEU A 254 10.87 -13.70 -14.36
CA LEU A 254 10.66 -13.90 -12.94
C LEU A 254 11.40 -12.80 -12.18
N LEU A 255 10.66 -11.85 -11.64
CA LEU A 255 11.18 -10.73 -10.87
C LEU A 255 11.25 -11.11 -9.39
N ILE A 256 12.45 -11.47 -8.92
CA ILE A 256 12.63 -12.07 -7.59
C ILE A 256 13.40 -11.13 -6.67
N SER A 257 12.87 -10.91 -5.47
CA SER A 257 13.58 -10.22 -4.40
C SER A 257 14.35 -11.22 -3.54
N SER A 258 15.60 -11.45 -3.88
CA SER A 258 16.51 -12.33 -3.14
C SER A 258 17.95 -11.98 -3.43
N THR A 259 18.86 -12.65 -2.73
CA THR A 259 20.29 -12.64 -3.07
C THR A 259 20.62 -13.77 -4.05
N GLU A 260 21.62 -13.56 -4.90
CA GLU A 260 22.07 -14.60 -5.86
C GLU A 260 22.46 -15.89 -5.16
N SER A 261 23.05 -15.81 -3.96
CA SER A 261 23.42 -16.99 -3.17
C SER A 261 22.23 -17.83 -2.73
N ASN A 262 21.13 -17.18 -2.31
CA ASN A 262 19.91 -17.88 -1.91
C ASN A 262 19.21 -18.51 -3.12
N MET A 263 19.26 -17.85 -4.28
CA MET A 263 18.68 -18.38 -5.51
C MET A 263 19.37 -19.67 -5.97
N LYS A 264 20.73 -19.70 -5.91
CA LYS A 264 21.53 -20.87 -6.32
C LYS A 264 21.23 -22.14 -5.49
N SER A 265 20.59 -22.00 -4.32
CA SER A 265 20.21 -23.13 -3.47
C SER A 265 18.84 -23.72 -3.84
N LEU A 266 18.08 -23.12 -4.76
CA LEU A 266 16.77 -23.61 -5.19
C LEU A 266 16.90 -24.41 -6.49
N ASP A 267 16.37 -25.63 -6.51
CA ASP A 267 16.34 -26.48 -7.72
C ASP A 267 15.63 -25.79 -8.89
N PHE A 268 14.60 -24.99 -8.60
CA PHE A 268 13.86 -24.17 -9.53
C PHE A 268 14.77 -23.23 -10.37
N THR A 269 15.86 -22.70 -9.78
CA THR A 269 16.78 -21.79 -10.45
C THR A 269 17.51 -22.45 -11.62
N SER A 270 17.84 -23.73 -11.52
CA SER A 270 18.56 -24.46 -12.59
C SER A 270 17.69 -24.62 -13.84
N GLU A 271 16.37 -24.74 -13.70
CA GLU A 271 15.42 -24.93 -14.79
C GLU A 271 15.04 -23.60 -15.47
N HIS A 272 14.97 -22.51 -14.70
CA HIS A 272 14.44 -21.22 -15.19
C HIS A 272 15.47 -20.09 -15.15
N ASN A 273 16.77 -20.40 -15.07
CA ASN A 273 17.84 -19.38 -14.91
C ASN A 273 17.73 -18.25 -15.93
N ASP A 274 17.39 -18.55 -17.18
CA ASP A 274 17.28 -17.58 -18.26
C ASP A 274 16.12 -16.59 -18.10
N SER A 275 15.15 -16.90 -17.26
CA SER A 275 13.99 -16.06 -17.00
C SER A 275 14.08 -15.30 -15.67
N ILE A 276 15.09 -15.56 -14.82
CA ILE A 276 15.19 -14.97 -13.49
C ILE A 276 15.95 -13.65 -13.53
N TYR A 277 15.36 -12.64 -12.89
CA TYR A 277 15.94 -11.31 -12.68
C TYR A 277 15.74 -10.89 -11.22
N LEU A 278 16.75 -10.25 -10.65
CA LEU A 278 16.72 -9.79 -9.26
C LEU A 278 16.27 -8.32 -9.19
N THR A 279 15.54 -8.02 -8.13
CA THR A 279 15.13 -6.65 -7.79
C THR A 279 15.05 -6.49 -6.27
N ASP A 280 14.87 -5.27 -5.80
CA ASP A 280 14.59 -5.03 -4.39
C ASP A 280 13.16 -5.41 -4.00
N LYS A 281 12.95 -5.70 -2.70
CA LYS A 281 11.67 -6.16 -2.18
C LYS A 281 10.54 -5.16 -2.40
N THR A 282 10.83 -3.87 -2.24
CA THR A 282 9.83 -2.82 -2.37
C THR A 282 9.34 -2.70 -3.81
N THR A 283 10.27 -2.76 -4.78
CA THR A 283 9.94 -2.78 -6.21
C THR A 283 9.11 -4.00 -6.58
N ALA A 284 9.54 -5.21 -6.18
CA ALA A 284 8.78 -6.43 -6.49
C ALA A 284 7.34 -6.38 -5.93
N ILE A 285 7.16 -5.92 -4.69
CA ILE A 285 5.85 -5.73 -4.05
C ILE A 285 5.03 -4.64 -4.77
N SER A 286 5.65 -3.54 -5.18
CA SER A 286 4.96 -2.44 -5.87
C SER A 286 4.57 -2.84 -7.28
N PHE A 287 5.37 -3.68 -7.94
CA PHE A 287 5.09 -4.16 -9.28
C PHE A 287 3.88 -5.12 -9.29
N ASN A 288 3.79 -6.05 -8.33
CA ASN A 288 2.57 -6.83 -8.09
C ASN A 288 2.40 -7.09 -6.58
N ARG A 289 1.26 -6.69 -6.03
CA ARG A 289 0.95 -6.85 -4.59
C ARG A 289 0.78 -8.31 -4.14
N LYS A 290 0.61 -9.24 -5.09
CA LYS A 290 0.53 -10.68 -4.81
C LYS A 290 1.88 -11.33 -5.01
N ASN A 291 2.36 -12.07 -4.00
CA ASN A 291 3.54 -12.91 -4.14
C ASN A 291 3.25 -14.05 -5.13
N GLY A 292 4.04 -14.16 -6.20
CA GLY A 292 3.75 -15.02 -7.34
C GLY A 292 2.69 -14.48 -8.30
N GLY A 293 2.31 -13.19 -8.20
CA GLY A 293 1.36 -12.55 -9.12
C GLY A 293 1.99 -12.23 -10.48
N ILE A 294 1.15 -12.25 -11.52
CA ILE A 294 1.55 -12.09 -12.92
C ILE A 294 1.16 -10.69 -13.39
N THR A 295 2.09 -9.95 -13.96
CA THR A 295 1.85 -8.67 -14.61
C THR A 295 2.07 -8.81 -16.11
N LEU A 296 1.05 -8.52 -16.92
CA LEU A 296 1.09 -8.58 -18.37
C LEU A 296 1.43 -7.21 -18.93
N MET A 297 2.37 -7.19 -19.89
CA MET A 297 2.84 -5.98 -20.53
C MET A 297 2.91 -6.16 -22.04
N LYS A 298 2.76 -5.06 -22.78
CA LYS A 298 2.98 -4.98 -24.21
C LYS A 298 3.68 -3.69 -24.56
N ASP A 299 4.81 -3.78 -25.23
CA ASP A 299 5.64 -2.63 -25.63
C ASP A 299 5.91 -1.67 -24.45
N GLY A 300 6.25 -2.25 -23.29
CA GLY A 300 6.48 -1.54 -22.03
C GLY A 300 5.21 -1.08 -21.31
N LEU A 301 4.01 -1.18 -21.88
CA LEU A 301 2.76 -0.76 -21.26
C LEU A 301 2.19 -1.86 -20.37
N ILE A 302 1.91 -1.59 -19.11
CA ILE A 302 1.24 -2.51 -18.20
C ILE A 302 -0.24 -2.62 -18.59
N ILE A 303 -0.64 -3.81 -19.07
CA ILE A 303 -1.99 -4.09 -19.54
C ILE A 303 -2.88 -4.60 -18.41
N ASN A 304 -2.37 -5.55 -17.60
CA ASN A 304 -3.15 -6.18 -16.56
C ASN A 304 -2.28 -6.78 -15.46
N LYS A 305 -2.85 -6.91 -14.25
CA LYS A 305 -2.25 -7.61 -13.12
C LYS A 305 -3.16 -8.73 -12.68
N LEU A 306 -2.62 -9.92 -12.54
CA LEU A 306 -3.35 -11.15 -12.26
C LEU A 306 -2.76 -11.84 -11.02
N MET A 307 -3.59 -12.54 -10.28
CA MET A 307 -3.13 -13.37 -9.15
C MET A 307 -2.61 -14.74 -9.61
N SER A 308 -3.06 -15.19 -10.78
CA SER A 308 -2.75 -16.49 -11.35
C SER A 308 -3.19 -16.51 -12.81
N ILE A 309 -2.63 -17.42 -13.61
CA ILE A 309 -3.00 -17.62 -15.03
C ILE A 309 -4.46 -18.01 -15.21
N SER A 310 -5.09 -18.64 -14.23
CA SER A 310 -6.52 -18.98 -14.25
C SER A 310 -7.45 -17.76 -14.38
N ASN A 311 -6.94 -16.57 -14.12
CA ASN A 311 -7.66 -15.30 -14.27
C ASN A 311 -7.53 -14.69 -15.69
N LEU A 312 -6.86 -15.39 -16.61
CA LEU A 312 -6.73 -14.99 -18.03
C LEU A 312 -7.91 -15.46 -18.91
N LYS A 313 -8.84 -16.23 -18.36
CA LYS A 313 -10.03 -16.74 -19.08
C LYS A 313 -11.19 -15.77 -19.05
#